data_f643ed58b24a82f0bea874d932cd0bd3
#
_entry.id   f643ed58b24a82f0bea874d932cd0bd3
#
_cell.length_a   1.000
_cell.length_b   1.000
_cell.length_c   1.000
_cell.angle_alpha   90.00
_cell.angle_beta   90.00
_cell.angle_gamma   90.00
#
_symmetry.space_group_name_H-M   'P 1'
#
loop_
_entity.id
_entity.type
_entity.pdbx_description
1 polymer ?
#
loop_
_entity_poly.entity_id
_entity_poly.type
_entity_poly.pdbx_seq_one_letter_code
_entity_poly.pdbx_strand_id
1 'polypeptide(L)'
;MNNTLDEVAEFSDSGQQKSDSRSRMAQGLLFVILTIAVLVAPFFLYPVFVMQLLCFALFALAFNLLIGFTGLLSFGHAAFFGLAAYSLQIYSPEYEAANILIALPVVLGVTATAAALIGALVVRTSGIYFIMVTLAFAQMLFYFFHDSQIAGGSDGAYIWVKPVLALGDLQLFSFDSREALLWFSVGALLTVYGLLVILLRSPFGQVIQGVKVNEHRMRALGYDTYRYKLVSFIISATIAGLAGFIYACIDGYVSPELLGWHESGIGLVMVILGGMGTLVGPIVGAVAFLGVEELAKERELVGFMADHFQIIIGG
;
A
#
# COMPACT_ATOMS: atom_id res chain seq x y z
N MET A 1 -26.02 -13.93 -45.65
CA MET A 1 -26.27 -13.77 -44.19
C MET A 1 -25.02 -14.04 -43.33
N ASN A 2 -24.05 -14.87 -43.74
CA ASN A 2 -22.78 -15.05 -43.01
C ASN A 2 -21.82 -13.86 -43.14
N ASN A 3 -21.65 -13.23 -44.31
CA ASN A 3 -20.70 -12.12 -44.48
C ASN A 3 -21.02 -10.87 -43.64
N THR A 4 -22.29 -10.61 -43.35
CA THR A 4 -22.67 -9.45 -42.51
C THR A 4 -22.39 -9.68 -41.03
N LEU A 5 -22.39 -10.93 -40.55
CA LEU A 5 -22.03 -11.28 -39.17
C LEU A 5 -20.52 -11.21 -38.97
N ASP A 6 -19.73 -11.60 -39.94
CA ASP A 6 -18.26 -11.53 -39.90
C ASP A 6 -17.77 -10.06 -39.95
N GLU A 7 -18.39 -9.20 -40.79
CA GLU A 7 -18.09 -7.75 -40.80
C GLU A 7 -18.45 -7.05 -39.50
N VAL A 8 -19.57 -7.40 -38.87
CA VAL A 8 -19.95 -6.83 -37.55
C VAL A 8 -19.02 -7.30 -36.46
N ALA A 9 -18.54 -8.54 -36.49
CA ALA A 9 -17.55 -9.07 -35.53
C ALA A 9 -16.21 -8.39 -35.70
N GLU A 10 -15.70 -8.18 -36.90
CA GLU A 10 -14.45 -7.44 -37.19
C GLU A 10 -14.53 -5.96 -36.76
N PHE A 11 -15.66 -5.30 -36.98
CA PHE A 11 -15.88 -3.91 -36.56
C PHE A 11 -15.94 -3.79 -35.03
N SER A 12 -16.55 -4.75 -34.33
CA SER A 12 -16.60 -4.83 -32.91
C SER A 12 -15.22 -5.06 -32.32
N ASP A 13 -14.42 -5.96 -32.89
CA ASP A 13 -13.08 -6.32 -32.39
C ASP A 13 -12.07 -5.19 -32.64
N SER A 14 -12.13 -4.51 -33.78
CA SER A 14 -11.30 -3.36 -34.10
C SER A 14 -11.59 -2.14 -33.20
N GLY A 15 -12.86 -1.94 -32.85
CA GLY A 15 -13.31 -0.89 -31.91
C GLY A 15 -12.83 -1.14 -30.48
N GLN A 16 -12.93 -2.36 -30.01
CA GLN A 16 -12.45 -2.76 -28.67
C GLN A 16 -10.92 -2.69 -28.58
N GLN A 17 -10.20 -3.14 -29.59
CA GLN A 17 -8.73 -3.09 -29.63
C GLN A 17 -8.18 -1.65 -29.65
N LYS A 18 -8.84 -0.72 -30.36
CA LYS A 18 -8.52 0.72 -30.33
C LYS A 18 -8.84 1.39 -29.00
N SER A 19 -9.94 1.02 -28.35
CA SER A 19 -10.31 1.52 -27.04
C SER A 19 -9.30 1.07 -25.97
N ASP A 20 -8.89 -0.20 -25.99
CA ASP A 20 -7.91 -0.78 -25.09
C ASP A 20 -6.50 -0.17 -25.25
N SER A 21 -6.09 0.08 -26.49
CA SER A 21 -4.82 0.73 -26.81
C SER A 21 -4.79 2.19 -26.33
N ARG A 22 -5.88 2.94 -26.48
CA ARG A 22 -6.00 4.32 -26.00
C ARG A 22 -5.99 4.39 -24.46
N SER A 23 -6.67 3.46 -23.78
CA SER A 23 -6.69 3.42 -22.32
C SER A 23 -5.30 3.08 -21.75
N ARG A 24 -4.57 2.16 -22.37
CA ARG A 24 -3.19 1.81 -21.98
C ARG A 24 -2.21 2.96 -22.20
N MET A 25 -2.36 3.69 -23.30
CA MET A 25 -1.52 4.86 -23.60
C MET A 25 -1.82 6.01 -22.64
N ALA A 26 -3.09 6.24 -22.32
CA ALA A 26 -3.50 7.24 -21.32
C ALA A 26 -2.96 6.92 -19.91
N GLN A 27 -3.04 5.66 -19.48
CA GLN A 27 -2.48 5.21 -18.20
C GLN A 27 -0.96 5.36 -18.16
N GLY A 28 -0.25 5.03 -19.25
CA GLY A 28 1.19 5.22 -19.37
C GLY A 28 1.59 6.69 -19.31
N LEU A 29 0.88 7.56 -20.02
CA LEU A 29 1.10 9.01 -20.01
C LEU A 29 0.86 9.58 -18.60
N LEU A 30 -0.23 9.18 -17.97
CA LEU A 30 -0.59 9.62 -16.63
C LEU A 30 0.44 9.16 -15.58
N PHE A 31 0.99 7.95 -15.73
CA PHE A 31 2.09 7.48 -14.90
C PHE A 31 3.37 8.30 -15.10
N VAL A 32 3.74 8.64 -16.35
CA VAL A 32 4.90 9.49 -16.63
C VAL A 32 4.72 10.88 -16.03
N ILE A 33 3.54 11.49 -16.19
CA ILE A 33 3.21 12.79 -15.59
C ILE A 33 3.32 12.71 -14.07
N LEU A 34 2.76 11.66 -13.46
CA LEU A 34 2.81 11.47 -12.02
C LEU A 34 4.24 11.25 -11.52
N THR A 35 5.05 10.48 -12.24
CA THR A 35 6.47 10.28 -11.92
C THR A 35 7.23 11.59 -11.97
N ILE A 36 7.02 12.41 -13.00
CA ILE A 36 7.62 13.74 -13.11
C ILE A 36 7.14 14.64 -11.97
N ALA A 37 5.84 14.63 -11.65
CA ALA A 37 5.29 15.40 -10.55
C ALA A 37 5.92 15.00 -9.20
N VAL A 38 6.08 13.70 -8.93
CA VAL A 38 6.74 13.19 -7.73
C VAL A 38 8.22 13.59 -7.66
N LEU A 39 8.93 13.60 -8.80
CA LEU A 39 10.34 14.00 -8.86
C LEU A 39 10.52 15.53 -8.67
N VAL A 40 9.53 16.31 -9.07
CA VAL A 40 9.53 17.77 -8.97
C VAL A 40 8.95 18.28 -7.65
N ALA A 41 8.03 17.53 -7.04
CA ALA A 41 7.35 17.88 -5.79
C ALA A 41 8.30 18.31 -4.64
N PRO A 42 9.45 17.63 -4.40
CA PRO A 42 10.36 18.02 -3.31
C PRO A 42 10.99 19.41 -3.44
N PHE A 43 10.97 19.99 -4.64
CA PHE A 43 11.49 21.35 -4.89
C PHE A 43 10.47 22.44 -4.52
N PHE A 44 9.18 22.10 -4.44
CA PHE A 44 8.09 23.04 -4.19
C PHE A 44 7.37 22.77 -2.86
N LEU A 45 7.35 21.52 -2.40
CA LEU A 45 6.66 21.07 -1.21
C LEU A 45 7.65 20.68 -0.11
N TYR A 46 7.18 20.72 1.13
CA TYR A 46 7.99 20.30 2.28
C TYR A 46 8.38 18.81 2.17
N PRO A 47 9.69 18.46 2.25
CA PRO A 47 10.15 17.09 1.94
C PRO A 47 9.48 15.98 2.78
N VAL A 48 9.15 16.27 4.05
CA VAL A 48 8.49 15.28 4.93
C VAL A 48 7.08 14.96 4.42
N PHE A 49 6.33 15.96 3.97
CA PHE A 49 5.01 15.76 3.39
C PHE A 49 5.08 14.90 2.12
N VAL A 50 6.05 15.14 1.25
CA VAL A 50 6.24 14.32 0.05
C VAL A 50 6.58 12.86 0.41
N MET A 51 7.43 12.65 1.42
CA MET A 51 7.77 11.29 1.89
C MET A 51 6.54 10.57 2.47
N GLN A 52 5.71 11.26 3.27
CA GLN A 52 4.45 10.71 3.78
C GLN A 52 3.50 10.35 2.64
N LEU A 53 3.35 11.24 1.65
CA LEU A 53 2.53 11.00 0.46
C LEU A 53 2.99 9.75 -0.30
N LEU A 54 4.29 9.56 -0.50
CA LEU A 54 4.84 8.38 -1.16
C LEU A 54 4.60 7.10 -0.36
N CYS A 55 4.74 7.18 0.96
CA CYS A 55 4.45 6.08 1.87
C CYS A 55 2.98 5.65 1.80
N PHE A 56 2.05 6.58 1.92
CA PHE A 56 0.61 6.29 1.82
C PHE A 56 0.19 5.88 0.39
N ALA A 57 0.86 6.39 -0.65
CA ALA A 57 0.66 5.89 -2.01
C ALA A 57 1.06 4.41 -2.16
N LEU A 58 2.16 3.98 -1.54
CA LEU A 58 2.56 2.56 -1.45
C LEU A 58 1.50 1.74 -0.70
N PHE A 59 1.02 2.26 0.43
CA PHE A 59 -0.02 1.60 1.21
C PHE A 59 -1.33 1.47 0.44
N ALA A 60 -1.75 2.52 -0.28
CA ALA A 60 -2.90 2.49 -1.15
C ALA A 60 -2.74 1.50 -2.32
N LEU A 61 -1.53 1.37 -2.90
CA LEU A 61 -1.24 0.36 -3.93
C LEU A 61 -1.37 -1.07 -3.38
N ALA A 62 -0.94 -1.30 -2.14
CA ALA A 62 -1.14 -2.58 -1.46
C ALA A 62 -2.64 -2.92 -1.33
N PHE A 63 -3.44 -1.98 -0.85
CA PHE A 63 -4.90 -2.13 -0.79
C PHE A 63 -5.52 -2.39 -2.14
N ASN A 64 -5.11 -1.65 -3.16
CA ASN A 64 -5.66 -1.78 -4.50
C ASN A 64 -5.37 -3.15 -5.14
N LEU A 65 -4.22 -3.78 -4.84
CA LEU A 65 -3.97 -5.14 -5.27
C LEU A 65 -5.04 -6.10 -4.73
N LEU A 66 -5.42 -5.91 -3.48
CA LEU A 66 -6.37 -6.80 -2.81
C LEU A 66 -7.82 -6.47 -3.19
N ILE A 67 -8.27 -5.23 -3.02
CA ILE A 67 -9.65 -4.84 -3.30
C ILE A 67 -9.88 -4.58 -4.79
N GLY A 68 -8.92 -3.91 -5.43
CA GLY A 68 -9.02 -3.47 -6.83
C GLY A 68 -8.88 -4.62 -7.82
N PHE A 69 -8.00 -5.58 -7.59
CA PHE A 69 -7.71 -6.64 -8.55
C PHE A 69 -8.14 -8.04 -8.09
N THR A 70 -8.13 -8.33 -6.78
CA THR A 70 -8.53 -9.64 -6.25
C THR A 70 -9.98 -9.66 -5.76
N GLY A 71 -10.56 -8.49 -5.43
CA GLY A 71 -11.93 -8.38 -4.95
C GLY A 71 -12.10 -8.71 -3.47
N LEU A 72 -11.03 -8.64 -2.68
CA LEU A 72 -11.04 -8.92 -1.24
C LEU A 72 -10.93 -7.60 -0.45
N LEU A 73 -11.99 -7.19 0.22
CA LEU A 73 -12.03 -6.00 1.07
C LEU A 73 -11.52 -6.34 2.47
N SER A 74 -10.34 -5.85 2.85
CA SER A 74 -9.72 -6.11 4.15
C SER A 74 -9.65 -4.84 5.00
N PHE A 75 -10.17 -4.89 6.24
CA PHE A 75 -9.94 -3.85 7.25
C PHE A 75 -8.77 -4.16 8.19
N GLY A 76 -8.00 -5.18 7.87
CA GLY A 76 -6.84 -5.62 8.64
C GLY A 76 -5.48 -5.24 8.03
N HIS A 77 -5.43 -4.47 6.95
CA HIS A 77 -4.16 -4.21 6.24
C HIS A 77 -3.22 -3.30 7.01
N ALA A 78 -3.75 -2.37 7.81
CA ALA A 78 -2.97 -1.53 8.71
C ALA A 78 -2.19 -2.36 9.74
N ALA A 79 -2.68 -3.54 10.11
CA ALA A 79 -1.95 -4.44 10.99
C ALA A 79 -0.58 -4.85 10.43
N PHE A 80 -0.48 -5.04 9.10
CA PHE A 80 0.80 -5.37 8.45
C PHE A 80 1.70 -4.14 8.29
N PHE A 81 1.11 -2.97 8.09
CA PHE A 81 1.81 -1.69 8.09
C PHE A 81 2.44 -1.41 9.46
N GLY A 82 1.65 -1.46 10.54
CA GLY A 82 2.15 -1.26 11.89
C GLY A 82 3.09 -2.37 12.36
N LEU A 83 2.82 -3.65 12.00
CA LEU A 83 3.71 -4.77 12.32
C LEU A 83 5.10 -4.59 11.74
N ALA A 84 5.21 -4.06 10.53
CA ALA A 84 6.51 -3.75 9.91
C ALA A 84 7.22 -2.62 10.65
N ALA A 85 6.50 -1.56 11.04
CA ALA A 85 7.05 -0.46 11.83
C ALA A 85 7.59 -0.94 13.18
N TYR A 86 6.82 -1.75 13.90
CA TYR A 86 7.26 -2.37 15.15
C TYR A 86 8.41 -3.36 14.97
N SER A 87 8.40 -4.15 13.88
CA SER A 87 9.48 -5.07 13.59
C SER A 87 10.80 -4.35 13.38
N LEU A 88 10.77 -3.18 12.71
CA LEU A 88 11.94 -2.32 12.56
C LEU A 88 12.40 -1.77 13.91
N GLN A 89 11.49 -1.27 14.73
CA GLN A 89 11.80 -0.72 16.06
C GLN A 89 12.44 -1.76 16.97
N ILE A 90 11.87 -2.98 17.01
CA ILE A 90 12.42 -4.09 17.83
C ILE A 90 13.78 -4.56 17.32
N TYR A 91 13.98 -4.55 15.99
CA TYR A 91 15.24 -4.96 15.38
C TYR A 91 16.33 -3.90 15.51
N SER A 92 15.98 -2.61 15.58
CA SER A 92 16.93 -1.51 15.65
C SER A 92 17.55 -1.41 17.07
N PRO A 93 18.89 -1.50 17.19
CA PRO A 93 19.55 -1.25 18.46
C PRO A 93 19.32 0.19 18.94
N GLU A 94 19.33 0.41 20.26
CA GLU A 94 19.09 1.73 20.85
C GLU A 94 20.15 2.77 20.48
N TYR A 95 21.42 2.34 20.30
CA TYR A 95 22.57 3.22 20.16
C TYR A 95 23.37 3.02 18.88
N GLU A 96 22.99 2.04 18.05
CA GLU A 96 23.68 1.73 16.79
C GLU A 96 22.69 1.75 15.62
N ALA A 97 23.18 2.18 14.46
CA ALA A 97 22.35 2.19 13.25
C ALA A 97 22.14 0.76 12.74
N ALA A 98 20.89 0.35 12.57
CA ALA A 98 20.56 -0.91 11.92
C ALA A 98 20.97 -0.89 10.45
N ASN A 99 21.52 -2.00 9.93
CA ASN A 99 21.84 -2.11 8.52
C ASN A 99 20.59 -2.42 7.69
N ILE A 100 20.26 -1.55 6.75
CA ILE A 100 19.07 -1.67 5.87
C ILE A 100 19.06 -3.00 5.11
N LEU A 101 20.23 -3.48 4.65
CA LEU A 101 20.35 -4.74 3.92
C LEU A 101 19.87 -5.96 4.71
N ILE A 102 19.90 -5.88 6.03
CA ILE A 102 19.41 -6.95 6.91
C ILE A 102 18.04 -6.57 7.48
N ALA A 103 17.86 -5.33 7.94
CA ALA A 103 16.62 -4.86 8.54
C ALA A 103 15.43 -4.98 7.59
N LEU A 104 15.56 -4.54 6.34
CA LEU A 104 14.47 -4.58 5.36
C LEU A 104 14.00 -6.01 5.05
N PRO A 105 14.87 -6.98 4.68
CA PRO A 105 14.45 -8.37 4.48
C PRO A 105 13.85 -9.02 5.73
N VAL A 106 14.37 -8.72 6.92
CA VAL A 106 13.84 -9.23 8.19
C VAL A 106 12.43 -8.71 8.41
N VAL A 107 12.22 -7.40 8.31
CA VAL A 107 10.89 -6.77 8.49
C VAL A 107 9.89 -7.30 7.47
N LEU A 108 10.26 -7.36 6.19
CA LEU A 108 9.39 -7.91 5.15
C LEU A 108 9.13 -9.40 5.36
N GLY A 109 10.13 -10.17 5.81
CA GLY A 109 10.00 -11.58 6.15
C GLY A 109 9.03 -11.83 7.30
N VAL A 110 9.12 -11.06 8.38
CA VAL A 110 8.18 -11.10 9.51
C VAL A 110 6.76 -10.77 9.04
N THR A 111 6.61 -9.69 8.26
CA THR A 111 5.30 -9.27 7.73
C THR A 111 4.71 -10.31 6.78
N ALA A 112 5.51 -10.86 5.86
CA ALA A 112 5.06 -11.90 4.94
C ALA A 112 4.67 -13.19 5.66
N THR A 113 5.41 -13.57 6.72
CA THR A 113 5.10 -14.76 7.53
C THR A 113 3.79 -14.56 8.30
N ALA A 114 3.62 -13.41 8.95
CA ALA A 114 2.36 -13.06 9.61
C ALA A 114 1.18 -13.05 8.63
N ALA A 115 1.39 -12.47 7.44
CA ALA A 115 0.40 -12.45 6.38
C ALA A 115 0.06 -13.86 5.86
N ALA A 116 1.04 -14.76 5.77
CA ALA A 116 0.80 -16.15 5.39
C ALA A 116 -0.02 -16.90 6.44
N LEU A 117 0.30 -16.73 7.72
CA LEU A 117 -0.42 -17.37 8.83
C LEU A 117 -1.87 -16.86 8.95
N ILE A 118 -2.04 -15.54 8.99
CA ILE A 118 -3.36 -14.91 9.08
C ILE A 118 -4.14 -15.17 7.79
N GLY A 119 -3.53 -14.97 6.64
CA GLY A 119 -4.15 -15.17 5.32
C GLY A 119 -4.63 -16.60 5.09
N ALA A 120 -3.89 -17.61 5.57
CA ALA A 120 -4.29 -19.00 5.46
C ALA A 120 -5.64 -19.30 6.16
N LEU A 121 -5.96 -18.56 7.20
CA LEU A 121 -7.25 -18.66 7.91
C LEU A 121 -8.31 -17.77 7.26
N VAL A 122 -7.97 -16.50 7.03
CA VAL A 122 -8.92 -15.45 6.62
C VAL A 122 -9.41 -15.65 5.18
N VAL A 123 -8.55 -16.06 4.26
CA VAL A 123 -8.89 -16.23 2.83
C VAL A 123 -9.91 -17.36 2.58
N ARG A 124 -10.15 -18.22 3.56
CA ARG A 124 -11.22 -19.23 3.52
C ARG A 124 -12.61 -18.62 3.67
N THR A 125 -12.70 -17.42 4.22
CA THR A 125 -13.95 -16.68 4.37
C THR A 125 -14.20 -15.79 3.14
N SER A 126 -15.42 -15.32 2.96
CA SER A 126 -15.81 -14.49 1.82
C SER A 126 -16.80 -13.40 2.23
N GLY A 127 -16.85 -12.32 1.45
CA GLY A 127 -17.78 -11.21 1.68
C GLY A 127 -17.56 -10.54 3.04
N ILE A 128 -18.65 -10.31 3.77
CA ILE A 128 -18.63 -9.60 5.06
C ILE A 128 -17.83 -10.34 6.14
N TYR A 129 -17.81 -11.67 6.10
CA TYR A 129 -17.04 -12.48 7.04
C TYR A 129 -15.53 -12.27 6.88
N PHE A 130 -15.05 -12.07 5.65
CA PHE A 130 -13.65 -11.76 5.39
C PHE A 130 -13.26 -10.42 6.03
N ILE A 131 -14.13 -9.40 5.89
CA ILE A 131 -13.93 -8.08 6.49
C ILE A 131 -13.85 -8.17 8.02
N MET A 132 -14.81 -8.87 8.64
CA MET A 132 -14.86 -9.00 10.10
C MET A 132 -13.66 -9.77 10.66
N VAL A 133 -13.24 -10.86 10.00
CA VAL A 133 -12.11 -11.65 10.48
C VAL A 133 -10.79 -10.90 10.30
N THR A 134 -10.60 -10.17 9.19
CA THR A 134 -9.40 -9.32 9.02
C THR A 134 -9.34 -8.21 10.07
N LEU A 135 -10.49 -7.60 10.40
CA LEU A 135 -10.58 -6.60 11.47
C LEU A 135 -10.23 -7.21 12.83
N ALA A 136 -10.74 -8.42 13.14
CA ALA A 136 -10.48 -9.09 14.40
C ALA A 136 -8.97 -9.39 14.57
N PHE A 137 -8.29 -9.88 13.53
CA PHE A 137 -6.84 -10.10 13.58
C PHE A 137 -6.06 -8.79 13.72
N ALA A 138 -6.51 -7.70 13.09
CA ALA A 138 -5.88 -6.39 13.27
C ALA A 138 -6.00 -5.90 14.72
N GLN A 139 -7.19 -6.02 15.31
CA GLN A 139 -7.41 -5.66 16.72
C GLN A 139 -6.61 -6.55 17.67
N MET A 140 -6.46 -7.84 17.34
CA MET A 140 -5.64 -8.75 18.14
C MET A 140 -4.16 -8.32 18.13
N LEU A 141 -3.61 -7.92 16.99
CA LEU A 141 -2.26 -7.38 16.88
C LEU A 141 -2.14 -6.00 17.57
N PHE A 142 -3.15 -5.14 17.43
CA PHE A 142 -3.22 -3.86 18.13
C PHE A 142 -3.10 -4.04 19.64
N TYR A 143 -3.96 -4.86 20.25
CA TYR A 143 -3.93 -5.11 21.69
C TYR A 143 -2.67 -5.83 22.15
N PHE A 144 -2.11 -6.71 21.33
CA PHE A 144 -0.83 -7.36 21.62
C PHE A 144 0.28 -6.33 21.82
N PHE A 145 0.42 -5.34 20.96
CA PHE A 145 1.43 -4.29 21.11
C PHE A 145 1.05 -3.24 22.14
N HIS A 146 -0.24 -2.91 22.27
CA HIS A 146 -0.74 -1.95 23.23
C HIS A 146 -0.52 -2.39 24.69
N ASP A 147 -0.76 -3.67 24.98
CA ASP A 147 -0.67 -4.20 26.34
C ASP A 147 0.73 -4.76 26.66
N SER A 148 1.56 -4.95 25.64
CA SER A 148 2.92 -5.49 25.79
C SER A 148 3.94 -4.37 26.04
N GLN A 149 4.78 -4.55 27.06
CA GLN A 149 5.89 -3.62 27.33
C GLN A 149 7.10 -3.81 26.38
N ILE A 150 7.05 -4.78 25.46
CA ILE A 150 8.17 -5.12 24.56
C ILE A 150 8.54 -3.93 23.66
N ALA A 151 7.56 -3.11 23.28
CA ALA A 151 7.75 -1.98 22.38
C ALA A 151 7.07 -0.70 22.90
N GLY A 152 7.19 -0.45 24.20
CA GLY A 152 6.70 0.76 24.84
C GLY A 152 5.21 0.76 25.22
N GLY A 153 4.47 -0.34 24.95
CA GLY A 153 3.06 -0.45 25.31
C GLY A 153 2.17 0.60 24.64
N SER A 154 1.23 1.16 25.39
CA SER A 154 0.32 2.22 24.91
C SER A 154 1.03 3.49 24.43
N ASP A 155 2.19 3.78 25.00
CA ASP A 155 2.94 5.01 24.73
C ASP A 155 3.80 4.90 23.45
N GLY A 156 3.89 3.70 22.86
CA GLY A 156 4.71 3.46 21.68
C GLY A 156 6.21 3.52 21.96
N ALA A 157 7.01 3.48 20.91
CA ALA A 157 8.48 3.46 21.04
C ALA A 157 9.15 4.32 19.97
N TYR A 158 10.31 4.90 20.35
CA TYR A 158 11.13 5.70 19.44
C TYR A 158 12.18 4.84 18.74
N ILE A 159 12.48 5.18 17.50
CA ILE A 159 13.63 4.68 16.75
C ILE A 159 14.72 5.76 16.88
N TRP A 160 15.62 5.61 17.86
CA TRP A 160 16.62 6.62 18.18
C TRP A 160 17.64 6.84 17.07
N VAL A 161 18.05 5.77 16.41
CA VAL A 161 19.01 5.83 15.31
C VAL A 161 18.39 5.23 14.06
N LYS A 162 18.28 6.03 13.00
CA LYS A 162 17.71 5.59 11.73
C LYS A 162 18.62 4.61 11.03
N PRO A 163 18.06 3.64 10.27
CA PRO A 163 18.85 2.64 9.56
C PRO A 163 19.83 3.25 8.55
N VAL A 164 20.98 2.60 8.37
CA VAL A 164 22.01 2.99 7.39
C VAL A 164 22.24 1.86 6.39
N LEU A 165 22.61 2.22 5.17
CA LEU A 165 23.12 1.28 4.19
C LEU A 165 24.63 1.16 4.38
N ALA A 166 25.07 0.13 5.07
CA ALA A 166 26.49 -0.16 5.28
C ALA A 166 26.89 -1.46 4.57
N LEU A 167 27.97 -1.41 3.82
CA LEU A 167 28.64 -2.59 3.22
C LEU A 167 29.98 -2.77 3.95
N GLY A 168 29.98 -3.56 5.04
CA GLY A 168 31.12 -3.64 5.96
C GLY A 168 31.33 -2.30 6.68
N ASP A 169 32.55 -1.76 6.63
CA ASP A 169 32.90 -0.48 7.26
C ASP A 169 32.54 0.77 6.44
N LEU A 170 32.08 0.59 5.19
CA LEU A 170 31.69 1.69 4.31
C LEU A 170 30.20 2.01 4.49
N GLN A 171 29.90 3.14 5.09
CA GLN A 171 28.56 3.71 5.12
C GLN A 171 28.30 4.43 3.78
N LEU A 172 27.49 3.81 2.92
CA LEU A 172 27.15 4.36 1.62
C LEU A 172 25.99 5.38 1.72
N PHE A 173 25.10 5.21 2.70
CA PHE A 173 23.82 5.91 2.70
C PHE A 173 23.19 5.85 4.10
N SER A 174 22.74 6.98 4.62
CA SER A 174 22.06 7.06 5.92
C SER A 174 20.66 7.65 5.76
N PHE A 175 19.66 7.03 6.40
CA PHE A 175 18.30 7.58 6.45
C PHE A 175 18.14 8.78 7.40
N ASP A 176 19.20 9.19 8.08
CA ASP A 176 19.24 10.48 8.76
C ASP A 176 19.15 11.65 7.78
N SER A 177 19.70 11.48 6.57
CA SER A 177 19.54 12.47 5.52
C SER A 177 18.14 12.38 4.92
N ARG A 178 17.38 13.49 4.97
CA ARG A 178 16.03 13.57 4.40
C ARG A 178 16.01 13.26 2.90
N GLU A 179 17.03 13.70 2.18
CA GLU A 179 17.18 13.46 0.74
C GLU A 179 17.30 11.97 0.45
N ALA A 180 18.09 11.27 1.24
CA ALA A 180 18.33 9.86 1.11
C ALA A 180 17.05 9.03 1.29
N LEU A 181 16.29 9.32 2.35
CA LEU A 181 15.02 8.66 2.64
C LEU A 181 13.97 8.97 1.57
N LEU A 182 13.96 10.20 1.06
CA LEU A 182 13.07 10.61 -0.03
C LEU A 182 13.34 9.79 -1.30
N TRP A 183 14.60 9.73 -1.74
CA TRP A 183 14.97 8.96 -2.95
C TRP A 183 14.72 7.45 -2.78
N PHE A 184 14.91 6.93 -1.57
CA PHE A 184 14.54 5.55 -1.26
C PHE A 184 13.03 5.34 -1.39
N SER A 185 12.21 6.24 -0.87
CA SER A 185 10.74 6.16 -0.94
C SER A 185 10.25 6.25 -2.40
N VAL A 186 10.84 7.13 -3.21
CA VAL A 186 10.57 7.21 -4.66
C VAL A 186 10.95 5.90 -5.35
N GLY A 187 12.16 5.40 -5.10
CA GLY A 187 12.63 4.13 -5.66
C GLY A 187 11.75 2.95 -5.27
N ALA A 188 11.30 2.88 -4.02
CA ALA A 188 10.38 1.87 -3.52
C ALA A 188 9.03 1.93 -4.25
N LEU A 189 8.43 3.12 -4.39
CA LEU A 189 7.17 3.31 -5.09
C LEU A 189 7.27 2.86 -6.57
N LEU A 190 8.32 3.29 -7.28
CA LEU A 190 8.52 2.94 -8.69
C LEU A 190 8.77 1.44 -8.85
N THR A 191 9.54 0.83 -7.96
CA THR A 191 9.83 -0.61 -7.97
C THR A 191 8.55 -1.41 -7.74
N VAL A 192 7.79 -1.07 -6.70
CA VAL A 192 6.51 -1.75 -6.39
C VAL A 192 5.51 -1.56 -7.53
N TYR A 193 5.39 -0.35 -8.08
CA TYR A 193 4.54 -0.12 -9.23
C TYR A 193 4.94 -0.98 -10.44
N GLY A 194 6.22 -1.02 -10.78
CA GLY A 194 6.74 -1.86 -11.87
C GLY A 194 6.48 -3.34 -11.65
N LEU A 195 6.72 -3.84 -10.42
CA LEU A 195 6.42 -5.23 -10.04
C LEU A 195 4.92 -5.54 -10.15
N LEU A 196 4.05 -4.62 -9.73
CA LEU A 196 2.60 -4.79 -9.87
C LEU A 196 2.15 -4.79 -11.33
N VAL A 197 2.74 -3.96 -12.19
CA VAL A 197 2.47 -3.99 -13.64
C VAL A 197 2.84 -5.35 -14.23
N ILE A 198 4.01 -5.89 -13.89
CA ILE A 198 4.46 -7.21 -14.35
C ILE A 198 3.54 -8.30 -13.79
N LEU A 199 3.23 -8.25 -12.49
CA LEU A 199 2.36 -9.22 -11.81
C LEU A 199 0.97 -9.27 -12.45
N LEU A 200 0.36 -8.13 -12.69
CA LEU A 200 -1.00 -8.05 -13.25
C LEU A 200 -1.08 -8.47 -14.72
N ARG A 201 0.02 -8.35 -15.46
CA ARG A 201 0.12 -8.84 -16.85
C ARG A 201 0.46 -10.33 -16.93
N SER A 202 0.93 -10.94 -15.86
CA SER A 202 1.28 -12.36 -15.79
C SER A 202 0.00 -13.23 -15.80
N PRO A 203 0.13 -14.56 -16.05
CA PRO A 203 -0.99 -15.51 -15.91
C PRO A 203 -1.60 -15.47 -14.50
N PHE A 204 -0.78 -15.24 -13.47
CA PHE A 204 -1.27 -15.07 -12.10
C PHE A 204 -2.23 -13.88 -11.97
N GLY A 205 -1.85 -12.72 -12.53
CA GLY A 205 -2.66 -11.51 -12.52
C GLY A 205 -3.99 -11.67 -13.25
N GLN A 206 -4.00 -12.42 -14.37
CA GLN A 206 -5.23 -12.72 -15.10
C GLN A 206 -6.17 -13.60 -14.28
N VAL A 207 -5.63 -14.59 -13.57
CA VAL A 207 -6.45 -15.49 -12.71
C VAL A 207 -7.07 -14.73 -11.55
N ILE A 208 -6.33 -13.87 -10.83
CA ILE A 208 -6.88 -13.09 -9.71
C ILE A 208 -7.99 -12.14 -10.17
N GLN A 209 -7.82 -11.50 -11.34
CA GLN A 209 -8.87 -10.67 -11.94
C GLN A 209 -10.10 -11.50 -12.34
N GLY A 210 -9.89 -12.71 -12.87
CA GLY A 210 -10.96 -13.67 -13.14
C GLY A 210 -11.71 -14.08 -11.86
N VAL A 211 -10.99 -14.33 -10.77
CA VAL A 211 -11.56 -14.64 -9.44
C VAL A 211 -12.43 -13.50 -8.92
N LYS A 212 -11.99 -12.24 -9.08
CA LYS A 212 -12.77 -11.05 -8.72
C LYS A 212 -14.11 -11.00 -9.47
N VAL A 213 -14.12 -11.32 -10.77
CA VAL A 213 -15.34 -11.28 -11.59
C VAL A 213 -16.29 -12.43 -11.23
N ASN A 214 -15.79 -13.65 -11.17
CA ASN A 214 -16.61 -14.82 -10.81
C ASN A 214 -15.74 -15.97 -10.31
N GLU A 215 -15.65 -16.12 -8.99
CA GLU A 215 -14.85 -17.17 -8.34
C GLU A 215 -15.33 -18.59 -8.67
N HIS A 216 -16.67 -18.80 -8.76
CA HIS A 216 -17.22 -20.12 -9.08
C HIS A 216 -16.84 -20.58 -10.49
N ARG A 217 -16.84 -19.64 -11.45
CA ARG A 217 -16.43 -19.92 -12.82
C ARG A 217 -14.95 -20.31 -12.89
N MET A 218 -14.09 -19.60 -12.16
CA MET A 218 -12.65 -19.90 -12.11
C MET A 218 -12.37 -21.28 -11.49
N ARG A 219 -13.12 -21.66 -10.45
CA ARG A 219 -13.04 -23.01 -9.87
C ARG A 219 -13.50 -24.09 -10.86
N ALA A 220 -14.58 -23.85 -11.60
CA ALA A 220 -15.07 -24.76 -12.62
C ALA A 220 -14.06 -24.97 -13.76
N LEU A 221 -13.22 -23.96 -14.05
CA LEU A 221 -12.10 -24.05 -14.99
C LEU A 221 -10.85 -24.75 -14.41
N GLY A 222 -10.90 -25.21 -13.15
CA GLY A 222 -9.83 -25.97 -12.51
C GLY A 222 -8.79 -25.14 -11.76
N TYR A 223 -8.97 -23.84 -11.61
CA TYR A 223 -8.05 -23.00 -10.85
C TYR A 223 -8.27 -23.13 -9.33
N ASP A 224 -7.19 -23.29 -8.56
CA ASP A 224 -7.21 -23.27 -7.09
C ASP A 224 -7.31 -21.82 -6.58
N THR A 225 -8.53 -21.27 -6.55
CA THR A 225 -8.79 -19.86 -6.20
C THR A 225 -8.28 -19.51 -4.81
N TYR A 226 -8.23 -20.46 -3.87
CA TYR A 226 -7.70 -20.26 -2.53
C TYR A 226 -6.23 -19.87 -2.56
N ARG A 227 -5.39 -20.62 -3.29
CA ARG A 227 -3.95 -20.31 -3.39
C ARG A 227 -3.69 -18.95 -4.05
N TYR A 228 -4.43 -18.63 -5.12
CA TYR A 228 -4.30 -17.34 -5.79
C TYR A 228 -4.66 -16.17 -4.88
N LYS A 229 -5.76 -16.30 -4.13
CA LYS A 229 -6.17 -15.29 -3.14
C LYS A 229 -5.15 -15.15 -2.00
N LEU A 230 -4.64 -16.28 -1.48
CA LEU A 230 -3.64 -16.29 -0.41
C LEU A 230 -2.34 -15.62 -0.84
N VAL A 231 -1.82 -15.94 -2.01
CA VAL A 231 -0.59 -15.33 -2.54
C VAL A 231 -0.80 -13.82 -2.77
N SER A 232 -1.96 -13.42 -3.33
CA SER A 232 -2.31 -11.99 -3.48
C SER A 232 -2.35 -11.26 -2.14
N PHE A 233 -2.89 -11.91 -1.10
CA PHE A 233 -2.96 -11.37 0.25
C PHE A 233 -1.56 -11.17 0.84
N ILE A 234 -0.67 -12.16 0.71
CA ILE A 234 0.72 -12.08 1.19
C ILE A 234 1.49 -10.97 0.47
N ILE A 235 1.39 -10.88 -0.87
CA ILE A 235 2.05 -9.83 -1.65
C ILE A 235 1.55 -8.45 -1.21
N SER A 236 0.24 -8.28 -1.10
CA SER A 236 -0.39 -7.03 -0.66
C SER A 236 0.07 -6.63 0.74
N ALA A 237 0.04 -7.55 1.70
CA ALA A 237 0.51 -7.32 3.06
C ALA A 237 2.01 -6.98 3.13
N THR A 238 2.83 -7.62 2.29
CA THR A 238 4.27 -7.32 2.21
C THR A 238 4.54 -5.91 1.67
N ILE A 239 3.75 -5.46 0.68
CA ILE A 239 3.84 -4.09 0.18
C ILE A 239 3.37 -3.09 1.26
N ALA A 240 2.29 -3.40 1.99
CA ALA A 240 1.87 -2.59 3.14
C ALA A 240 2.95 -2.53 4.22
N GLY A 241 3.65 -3.65 4.47
CA GLY A 241 4.80 -3.70 5.37
C GLY A 241 5.98 -2.84 4.89
N LEU A 242 6.26 -2.80 3.59
CA LEU A 242 7.27 -1.88 3.05
C LEU A 242 6.90 -0.42 3.29
N ALA A 243 5.63 -0.07 3.13
CA ALA A 243 5.13 1.27 3.46
C ALA A 243 5.30 1.56 4.96
N GLY A 244 4.96 0.61 5.86
CA GLY A 244 5.16 0.75 7.30
C GLY A 244 6.62 0.90 7.71
N PHE A 245 7.54 0.18 7.05
CA PHE A 245 8.98 0.36 7.23
C PHE A 245 9.42 1.78 6.90
N ILE A 246 8.99 2.31 5.74
CA ILE A 246 9.31 3.68 5.31
C ILE A 246 8.72 4.70 6.28
N TYR A 247 7.47 4.51 6.69
CA TYR A 247 6.79 5.39 7.65
C TYR A 247 7.57 5.49 8.97
N ALA A 248 7.98 4.34 9.53
CA ALA A 248 8.78 4.28 10.75
C ALA A 248 10.13 5.01 10.62
N CYS A 249 10.76 4.96 9.43
CA CYS A 249 11.98 5.73 9.14
C CYS A 249 11.74 7.24 9.01
N ILE A 250 10.55 7.66 8.51
CA ILE A 250 10.19 9.08 8.38
C ILE A 250 9.95 9.68 9.77
N ASP A 251 9.05 9.06 10.51
CA ASP A 251 8.53 9.59 11.77
C ASP A 251 9.49 9.37 12.93
N GLY A 252 10.26 8.27 12.92
CA GLY A 252 11.16 7.89 14.01
C GLY A 252 10.41 7.46 15.28
N TYR A 253 9.10 7.28 15.20
CA TYR A 253 8.23 6.90 16.29
C TYR A 253 7.18 5.88 15.80
N VAL A 254 6.88 4.90 16.63
CA VAL A 254 5.91 3.85 16.34
C VAL A 254 4.92 3.75 17.48
N SER A 255 3.63 3.87 17.19
CA SER A 255 2.53 3.72 18.16
C SER A 255 1.60 2.56 17.77
N PRO A 256 0.86 1.99 18.73
CA PRO A 256 -0.13 0.96 18.44
C PRO A 256 -1.21 1.41 17.46
N GLU A 257 -1.49 2.71 17.38
CA GLU A 257 -2.50 3.29 16.48
C GLU A 257 -2.26 2.94 15.02
N LEU A 258 -0.98 2.75 14.61
CA LEU A 258 -0.61 2.33 13.25
C LEU A 258 -1.15 0.93 12.87
N LEU A 259 -1.51 0.11 13.87
CA LEU A 259 -2.15 -1.20 13.67
C LEU A 259 -3.68 -1.10 13.61
N GLY A 260 -4.22 0.08 13.92
CA GLY A 260 -5.65 0.33 14.07
C GLY A 260 -6.45 0.18 12.77
N TRP A 261 -7.71 -0.16 12.89
CA TRP A 261 -8.64 -0.24 11.77
C TRP A 261 -8.83 1.12 11.06
N HIS A 262 -8.61 2.22 11.77
CA HIS A 262 -8.71 3.58 11.24
C HIS A 262 -7.74 3.80 10.08
N GLU A 263 -6.48 3.39 10.23
CA GLU A 263 -5.47 3.45 9.16
C GLU A 263 -5.87 2.59 7.94
N SER A 264 -6.48 1.42 8.19
CA SER A 264 -7.06 0.63 7.10
C SER A 264 -8.18 1.37 6.38
N GLY A 265 -9.01 2.12 7.11
CA GLY A 265 -10.08 2.96 6.57
C GLY A 265 -9.53 4.07 5.67
N ILE A 266 -8.49 4.77 6.11
CA ILE A 266 -7.80 5.82 5.33
C ILE A 266 -7.27 5.23 4.01
N GLY A 267 -6.56 4.10 4.06
CA GLY A 267 -6.07 3.42 2.87
C GLY A 267 -7.19 3.04 1.90
N LEU A 268 -8.33 2.58 2.41
CA LEU A 268 -9.50 2.26 1.62
C LEU A 268 -10.08 3.50 0.93
N VAL A 269 -10.23 4.61 1.66
CA VAL A 269 -10.74 5.88 1.11
C VAL A 269 -9.84 6.37 -0.03
N MET A 270 -8.52 6.32 0.14
CA MET A 270 -7.57 6.68 -0.90
C MET A 270 -7.79 5.86 -2.19
N VAL A 271 -7.99 4.54 -2.06
CA VAL A 271 -8.21 3.66 -3.22
C VAL A 271 -9.56 3.95 -3.90
N ILE A 272 -10.62 4.21 -3.12
CA ILE A 272 -11.94 4.54 -3.66
C ILE A 272 -11.90 5.89 -4.37
N LEU A 273 -11.32 6.90 -3.74
CA LEU A 273 -11.20 8.27 -4.27
C LEU A 273 -10.41 8.30 -5.59
N GLY A 274 -9.31 7.54 -5.64
CA GLY A 274 -8.46 7.46 -6.82
C GLY A 274 -8.97 6.54 -7.92
N GLY A 275 -9.90 5.65 -7.63
CA GLY A 275 -10.48 4.67 -8.55
C GLY A 275 -9.88 3.27 -8.44
N MET A 276 -10.67 2.35 -7.90
CA MET A 276 -10.33 0.94 -7.71
C MET A 276 -10.06 0.23 -9.05
N GLY A 277 -9.06 -0.67 -9.06
CA GLY A 277 -8.75 -1.52 -10.22
C GLY A 277 -7.89 -0.84 -11.29
N THR A 278 -7.39 0.35 -11.04
CA THR A 278 -6.34 1.00 -11.84
C THR A 278 -5.06 1.11 -11.00
N LEU A 279 -3.88 1.01 -11.61
CA LEU A 279 -2.62 1.12 -10.85
C LEU A 279 -2.28 2.56 -10.48
N VAL A 280 -2.72 3.52 -11.29
CA VAL A 280 -2.45 4.95 -11.06
C VAL A 280 -3.44 5.56 -10.06
N GLY A 281 -4.68 5.02 -10.02
CA GLY A 281 -5.75 5.52 -9.16
C GLY A 281 -5.34 5.71 -7.70
N PRO A 282 -4.84 4.66 -7.01
CA PRO A 282 -4.47 4.76 -5.60
C PRO A 282 -3.44 5.85 -5.30
N ILE A 283 -2.50 6.09 -6.24
CA ILE A 283 -1.49 7.14 -6.08
C ILE A 283 -2.16 8.52 -6.17
N VAL A 284 -3.05 8.71 -7.15
CA VAL A 284 -3.83 9.95 -7.28
C VAL A 284 -4.75 10.14 -6.08
N GLY A 285 -5.36 9.06 -5.58
CA GLY A 285 -6.19 9.07 -4.39
C GLY A 285 -5.42 9.45 -3.12
N ALA A 286 -4.20 8.94 -2.94
CA ALA A 286 -3.33 9.32 -1.84
C ALA A 286 -2.94 10.82 -1.92
N VAL A 287 -2.58 11.31 -3.11
CA VAL A 287 -2.30 12.73 -3.35
C VAL A 287 -3.51 13.60 -3.04
N ALA A 288 -4.70 13.21 -3.51
CA ALA A 288 -5.92 13.96 -3.29
C ALA A 288 -6.31 13.98 -1.81
N PHE A 289 -6.27 12.83 -1.13
CA PHE A 289 -6.64 12.71 0.28
C PHE A 289 -5.71 13.52 1.18
N LEU A 290 -4.40 13.28 1.10
CA LEU A 290 -3.40 13.99 1.91
C LEU A 290 -3.31 15.47 1.53
N GLY A 291 -3.50 15.81 0.25
CA GLY A 291 -3.54 17.20 -0.18
C GLY A 291 -4.72 17.97 0.41
N VAL A 292 -5.91 17.35 0.46
CA VAL A 292 -7.08 17.95 1.12
C VAL A 292 -6.85 18.07 2.63
N GLU A 293 -6.26 17.03 3.26
CA GLU A 293 -5.93 17.05 4.68
C GLU A 293 -4.96 18.19 5.03
N GLU A 294 -3.89 18.38 4.22
CA GLU A 294 -2.91 19.45 4.43
C GLU A 294 -3.53 20.83 4.25
N LEU A 295 -4.32 21.00 3.17
CA LEU A 295 -5.05 22.26 2.93
C LEU A 295 -6.06 22.56 4.04
N ALA A 296 -6.70 21.53 4.60
CA ALA A 296 -7.66 21.69 5.70
C ALA A 296 -6.98 22.07 7.03
N LYS A 297 -5.70 21.74 7.20
CA LYS A 297 -4.89 22.14 8.37
C LYS A 297 -4.35 23.58 8.27
N GLU A 298 -4.34 24.15 7.06
CA GLU A 298 -3.79 25.50 6.83
C GLU A 298 -4.77 26.56 7.36
N ARG A 299 -4.42 27.19 8.49
CA ARG A 299 -5.29 28.21 9.16
C ARG A 299 -5.58 29.42 8.29
N GLU A 300 -4.68 29.78 7.38
CA GLU A 300 -4.85 30.93 6.48
C GLU A 300 -5.99 30.73 5.47
N LEU A 301 -6.24 29.48 5.03
CA LEU A 301 -7.26 29.14 4.04
C LEU A 301 -8.63 28.86 4.67
N VAL A 302 -8.66 28.21 5.82
CA VAL A 302 -9.90 27.65 6.41
C VAL A 302 -10.33 28.37 7.69
N GLY A 303 -9.46 29.24 8.26
CA GLY A 303 -9.74 30.06 9.45
C GLY A 303 -10.19 29.21 10.67
N PHE A 304 -11.35 29.52 11.23
CA PHE A 304 -11.92 28.82 12.38
C PHE A 304 -12.16 27.32 12.15
N MET A 305 -12.38 26.87 10.90
CA MET A 305 -12.61 25.45 10.58
C MET A 305 -11.34 24.59 10.61
N ALA A 306 -10.16 25.20 10.67
CA ALA A 306 -8.88 24.46 10.77
C ALA A 306 -8.79 23.62 12.05
N ASP A 307 -9.38 24.10 13.15
CA ASP A 307 -9.42 23.36 14.43
C ASP A 307 -10.40 22.17 14.38
N HIS A 308 -11.24 22.09 13.34
CA HIS A 308 -12.25 21.05 13.14
C HIS A 308 -12.09 20.37 11.77
N PHE A 309 -10.86 20.24 11.28
CA PHE A 309 -10.56 19.70 9.95
C PHE A 309 -11.14 18.29 9.70
N GLN A 310 -11.34 17.51 10.77
CA GLN A 310 -11.98 16.18 10.69
C GLN A 310 -13.42 16.25 10.14
N ILE A 311 -14.14 17.36 10.33
CA ILE A 311 -15.48 17.56 9.77
C ILE A 311 -15.41 17.74 8.25
N ILE A 312 -14.35 18.38 7.76
CA ILE A 312 -14.16 18.62 6.32
C ILE A 312 -13.81 17.31 5.60
N ILE A 313 -13.03 16.44 6.26
CA ILE A 313 -12.60 15.15 5.70
C ILE A 313 -13.69 14.08 5.83
N GLY A 314 -14.51 14.15 6.88
CA GLY A 314 -15.54 13.14 7.19
C GLY A 314 -16.93 13.44 6.67
N GLY A 315 -17.18 14.63 6.13
CA GLY A 315 -18.46 15.05 5.55
C GLY A 315 -18.50 14.86 4.06
#